data_39987db4f769e280e9d5c9da49923bb2
#
_entry.id   39987db4f769e280e9d5c9da49923bb2
#
_cell.length_a   1.000
_cell.length_b   1.000
_cell.length_c   1.000
_cell.angle_alpha   90.00
_cell.angle_beta   90.00
_cell.angle_gamma   90.00
#
_symmetry.space_group_name_H-M   'P 1'
#
loop_
_entity.id
_entity.type
_entity.pdbx_description
1 polymer ?
#
loop_
_entity_poly.entity_id
_entity_poly.type
_entity_poly.pdbx_seq_one_letter_code
_entity_poly.pdbx_strand_id
1 'polypeptide(L)'
;MKRMLIAALAVLAAAFPAAAMAGPAAPSVPGTIAVPDGNKPYLVAYAEGVQIYACYSVADGYAWRLLAPRATLTGANGKPLGSHYGGPTWEADDGSSVVGLREAGVNVDPTAIDWLRLKADSTAPGADGDRLTATTYIQRINTVGGRPPAAGDCDEETVAESREIPYSADYVFFKATSGS
;
A
#
# COMPACT_ATOMS: atom_id res chain seq x y z
N MET A 1 66.19 -10.95 -41.90
CA MET A 1 65.09 -11.63 -41.12
C MET A 1 64.71 -10.70 -40.01
N LYS A 2 63.56 -9.97 -40.16
CA LYS A 2 63.03 -9.06 -39.15
C LYS A 2 61.95 -9.86 -38.28
N ARG A 3 62.26 -10.02 -37.02
CA ARG A 3 61.32 -10.61 -36.07
C ARG A 3 60.34 -9.55 -35.63
N MET A 4 59.03 -9.71 -35.96
CA MET A 4 57.92 -8.93 -35.44
C MET A 4 57.53 -9.46 -34.03
N LEU A 5 57.68 -8.64 -33.01
CA LEU A 5 57.11 -8.89 -31.68
C LEU A 5 55.66 -8.45 -31.69
N ILE A 6 54.74 -9.37 -31.49
CA ILE A 6 53.31 -9.09 -31.27
C ILE A 6 53.15 -8.95 -29.76
N ALA A 7 52.86 -7.73 -29.30
CA ALA A 7 52.48 -7.47 -27.91
C ALA A 7 50.97 -7.80 -27.73
N ALA A 8 50.66 -8.79 -26.95
CA ALA A 8 49.28 -9.10 -26.55
C ALA A 8 48.82 -8.17 -25.43
N LEU A 9 47.86 -7.33 -25.73
CA LEU A 9 47.21 -6.44 -24.73
C LEU A 9 46.18 -7.25 -23.98
N ALA A 10 46.44 -7.58 -22.72
CA ALA A 10 45.45 -8.22 -21.83
C ALA A 10 44.48 -7.14 -21.29
N VAL A 11 43.26 -7.19 -21.74
CA VAL A 11 42.16 -6.35 -21.19
C VAL A 11 41.69 -6.98 -19.90
N LEU A 12 42.01 -6.37 -18.78
CA LEU A 12 41.46 -6.73 -17.46
C LEU A 12 40.02 -6.20 -17.35
N ALA A 13 39.04 -7.08 -17.48
CA ALA A 13 37.63 -6.73 -17.20
C ALA A 13 37.44 -6.63 -15.70
N ALA A 14 37.32 -5.41 -15.19
CA ALA A 14 36.92 -5.16 -13.79
C ALA A 14 35.43 -5.49 -13.63
N ALA A 15 35.11 -6.59 -12.96
CA ALA A 15 33.77 -6.91 -12.53
C ALA A 15 33.37 -6.00 -11.36
N PHE A 16 32.54 -4.99 -11.60
CA PHE A 16 31.92 -4.22 -10.53
C PHE A 16 30.83 -5.08 -9.88
N PRO A 17 30.85 -5.27 -8.55
CA PRO A 17 29.74 -5.93 -7.87
C PRO A 17 28.47 -5.07 -8.04
N ALA A 18 27.41 -5.62 -8.62
CA ALA A 18 26.10 -4.99 -8.63
C ALA A 18 25.65 -4.82 -7.17
N ALA A 19 25.58 -3.59 -6.69
CA ALA A 19 25.00 -3.30 -5.38
C ALA A 19 23.54 -3.73 -5.43
N ALA A 20 23.18 -4.77 -4.65
CA ALA A 20 21.80 -5.16 -4.46
C ALA A 20 21.07 -3.99 -3.81
N MET A 21 20.10 -3.40 -4.52
CA MET A 21 19.23 -2.36 -3.95
C MET A 21 18.49 -2.98 -2.77
N ALA A 22 18.83 -2.53 -1.56
CA ALA A 22 18.07 -2.93 -0.37
C ALA A 22 16.60 -2.47 -0.53
N GLY A 23 15.65 -3.37 -0.26
CA GLY A 23 14.23 -3.01 -0.23
C GLY A 23 13.95 -1.98 0.86
N PRO A 24 12.72 -1.42 0.91
CA PRO A 24 12.34 -0.48 1.94
C PRO A 24 12.52 -1.09 3.34
N ALA A 25 12.90 -0.25 4.31
CA ALA A 25 12.98 -0.67 5.70
C ALA A 25 11.56 -0.89 6.28
N ALA A 26 11.44 -1.81 7.24
CA ALA A 26 10.19 -1.98 7.98
C ALA A 26 9.90 -0.71 8.80
N PRO A 27 8.66 -0.16 8.74
CA PRO A 27 8.32 1.02 9.52
C PRO A 27 8.26 0.71 11.02
N SER A 28 8.56 1.72 11.84
CA SER A 28 8.31 1.65 13.28
C SER A 28 6.81 1.88 13.54
N VAL A 29 6.13 0.89 14.10
CA VAL A 29 4.68 0.93 14.32
C VAL A 29 4.32 0.38 15.70
N PRO A 30 3.14 0.73 16.26
CA PRO A 30 2.63 0.07 17.46
C PRO A 30 2.55 -1.45 17.28
N GLY A 31 2.92 -2.21 18.32
CA GLY A 31 2.98 -3.69 18.27
C GLY A 31 1.68 -4.36 17.81
N THR A 32 0.51 -3.73 18.07
CA THR A 32 -0.80 -4.22 17.63
C THR A 32 -0.89 -4.45 16.13
N ILE A 33 -0.21 -3.61 15.34
CA ILE A 33 -0.22 -3.66 13.87
C ILE A 33 1.13 -4.11 13.28
N ALA A 34 2.06 -4.58 14.10
CA ALA A 34 3.31 -5.14 13.62
C ALA A 34 3.04 -6.36 12.73
N VAL A 35 3.71 -6.42 11.58
CA VAL A 35 3.61 -7.59 10.68
C VAL A 35 4.39 -8.76 11.32
N PRO A 36 3.86 -9.99 11.30
CA PRO A 36 4.53 -11.15 11.87
C PRO A 36 5.90 -11.41 11.25
N ASP A 37 6.80 -12.01 12.05
CA ASP A 37 8.11 -12.47 11.59
C ASP A 37 8.00 -13.36 10.35
N GLY A 38 9.07 -13.46 9.59
CA GLY A 38 9.07 -14.20 8.32
C GLY A 38 8.53 -13.38 7.14
N ASN A 39 8.24 -12.10 7.34
CA ASN A 39 7.83 -11.18 6.28
C ASN A 39 8.77 -9.97 6.23
N LYS A 40 8.98 -9.42 5.03
CA LYS A 40 9.77 -8.21 4.82
C LYS A 40 9.06 -7.25 3.90
N PRO A 41 9.19 -5.93 4.12
CA PRO A 41 8.64 -4.94 3.20
C PRO A 41 9.37 -5.00 1.86
N TYR A 42 8.64 -4.81 0.77
CA TYR A 42 9.22 -4.81 -0.57
C TYR A 42 8.75 -3.65 -1.44
N LEU A 43 7.61 -3.03 -1.09
CA LEU A 43 7.04 -1.91 -1.83
C LEU A 43 6.40 -0.92 -0.85
N VAL A 44 6.54 0.37 -1.13
CA VAL A 44 5.82 1.46 -0.47
C VAL A 44 5.06 2.23 -1.52
N ALA A 45 3.78 2.48 -1.27
CA ALA A 45 2.93 3.34 -2.08
C ALA A 45 2.36 4.47 -1.22
N TYR A 46 2.43 5.69 -1.75
CA TYR A 46 1.83 6.88 -1.16
C TYR A 46 0.47 7.11 -1.78
N ALA A 47 -0.56 7.14 -0.95
CA ALA A 47 -1.95 7.29 -1.38
C ALA A 47 -2.45 8.69 -1.13
N GLU A 48 -3.12 9.26 -2.12
CA GLU A 48 -3.91 10.48 -2.03
C GLU A 48 -5.29 10.24 -2.63
N GLY A 49 -6.35 10.59 -1.92
CA GLY A 49 -7.71 10.36 -2.38
C GLY A 49 -8.76 10.67 -1.34
N VAL A 50 -9.85 9.89 -1.36
CA VAL A 50 -11.01 10.08 -0.49
C VAL A 50 -11.47 8.78 0.16
N GLN A 51 -11.98 8.89 1.38
CA GLN A 51 -12.86 7.90 1.99
C GLN A 51 -14.29 8.28 1.67
N ILE A 52 -15.06 7.39 1.05
CA ILE A 52 -16.45 7.62 0.66
C ILE A 52 -17.34 7.02 1.75
N TYR A 53 -18.10 7.88 2.40
CA TYR A 53 -19.09 7.49 3.41
C TYR A 53 -20.50 7.69 2.89
N ALA A 54 -21.43 6.84 3.30
CA ALA A 54 -22.85 7.06 3.09
C ALA A 54 -23.59 7.08 4.43
N CYS A 55 -24.62 7.91 4.50
CA CYS A 55 -25.53 7.98 5.63
C CYS A 55 -26.58 6.88 5.51
N TYR A 56 -26.68 6.05 6.55
CA TYR A 56 -27.65 4.95 6.63
C TYR A 56 -28.56 5.09 7.81
N SER A 57 -29.83 4.71 7.64
CA SER A 57 -30.71 4.39 8.76
C SER A 57 -30.20 3.10 9.42
N VAL A 58 -30.07 3.14 10.74
CA VAL A 58 -29.63 2.04 11.60
C VAL A 58 -30.63 1.85 12.72
N ALA A 59 -30.52 0.76 13.53
CA ALA A 59 -31.53 0.44 14.58
C ALA A 59 -31.79 1.59 15.54
N ASP A 60 -30.74 2.36 15.90
CA ASP A 60 -30.82 3.43 16.89
C ASP A 60 -30.68 4.84 16.27
N GLY A 61 -31.11 5.04 15.01
CA GLY A 61 -31.07 6.33 14.32
C GLY A 61 -30.35 6.30 12.98
N TYR A 62 -29.34 7.15 12.81
CA TYR A 62 -28.60 7.30 11.55
C TYR A 62 -27.10 7.26 11.79
N ALA A 63 -26.33 6.73 10.84
CA ALA A 63 -24.87 6.65 10.95
C ALA A 63 -24.16 6.70 9.60
N TRP A 64 -23.05 7.42 9.55
CA TRP A 64 -22.12 7.34 8.44
C TRP A 64 -21.40 6.00 8.43
N ARG A 65 -21.43 5.30 7.29
CA ARG A 65 -20.69 4.06 7.07
C ARG A 65 -19.76 4.22 5.89
N LEU A 66 -18.53 3.70 6.04
CA LEU A 66 -17.57 3.66 4.95
C LEU A 66 -18.10 2.72 3.86
N LEU A 67 -18.21 3.23 2.64
CA LEU A 67 -18.49 2.45 1.44
C LEU A 67 -17.21 1.91 0.82
N ALA A 68 -16.27 2.82 0.53
CA ALA A 68 -15.03 2.48 -0.15
C ALA A 68 -14.01 3.62 -0.02
N PRO A 69 -12.71 3.33 -0.06
CA PRO A 69 -11.71 4.30 -0.46
C PRO A 69 -11.72 4.49 -1.99
N ARG A 70 -11.22 5.63 -2.44
CA ARG A 70 -10.80 5.88 -3.82
C ARG A 70 -9.56 6.75 -3.77
N ALA A 71 -8.41 6.19 -4.15
CA ALA A 71 -7.13 6.88 -4.11
C ALA A 71 -6.22 6.51 -5.28
N THR A 72 -5.38 7.46 -5.68
CA THR A 72 -4.23 7.19 -6.54
C THR A 72 -3.04 6.79 -5.69
N LEU A 73 -2.19 5.93 -6.23
CA LEU A 73 -0.96 5.47 -5.60
C LEU A 73 0.24 5.98 -6.39
N THR A 74 1.23 6.51 -5.67
CA THR A 74 2.52 6.90 -6.23
C THR A 74 3.64 6.19 -5.51
N GLY A 75 4.72 5.92 -6.21
CA GLY A 75 5.94 5.37 -5.63
C GLY A 75 6.83 6.45 -5.00
N ALA A 76 7.91 6.04 -4.33
CA ALA A 76 8.88 6.94 -3.69
C ALA A 76 9.58 7.91 -4.68
N ASN A 77 9.56 7.62 -5.96
CA ASN A 77 10.07 8.49 -7.04
C ASN A 77 9.02 9.45 -7.60
N GLY A 78 7.81 9.52 -6.98
CA GLY A 78 6.69 10.33 -7.43
C GLY A 78 5.99 9.83 -8.69
N LYS A 79 6.39 8.68 -9.25
CA LYS A 79 5.74 8.12 -10.43
C LYS A 79 4.43 7.40 -10.05
N PRO A 80 3.43 7.41 -10.94
CA PRO A 80 2.24 6.58 -10.76
C PRO A 80 2.61 5.13 -10.48
N LEU A 81 1.87 4.50 -9.58
CA LEU A 81 2.06 3.11 -9.18
C LEU A 81 0.77 2.31 -9.32
N GLY A 82 -0.40 2.97 -9.24
CA GLY A 82 -1.68 2.30 -9.34
C GLY A 82 -2.80 3.03 -8.61
N SER A 83 -3.78 2.27 -8.13
CA SER A 83 -4.98 2.77 -7.45
C SER A 83 -5.36 1.92 -6.24
N HIS A 84 -6.16 2.51 -5.33
CA HIS A 84 -6.75 1.84 -4.18
C HIS A 84 -8.26 2.13 -4.14
N TYR A 85 -9.06 1.08 -4.03
CA TYR A 85 -10.51 1.16 -4.08
C TYR A 85 -11.18 0.11 -3.18
N GLY A 86 -12.51 0.00 -3.29
CA GLY A 86 -13.30 -0.91 -2.46
C GLY A 86 -12.88 -2.36 -2.54
N GLY A 87 -13.06 -3.05 -1.41
CA GLY A 87 -12.73 -4.47 -1.28
C GLY A 87 -11.92 -4.87 -0.05
N PRO A 88 -11.05 -4.06 0.58
CA PRO A 88 -10.16 -3.03 0.07
C PRO A 88 -9.13 -3.62 -0.91
N THR A 89 -9.05 -3.05 -2.10
CA THR A 89 -8.21 -3.54 -3.19
C THR A 89 -7.13 -2.53 -3.53
N TRP A 90 -5.91 -2.99 -3.78
CA TRP A 90 -4.83 -2.25 -4.42
C TRP A 90 -4.55 -2.89 -5.76
N GLU A 91 -4.49 -2.09 -6.79
CA GLU A 91 -4.18 -2.50 -8.16
C GLU A 91 -3.02 -1.67 -8.67
N ALA A 92 -1.95 -2.31 -9.10
CA ALA A 92 -0.78 -1.66 -9.64
C ALA A 92 -0.97 -1.33 -11.13
N ASP A 93 -0.13 -0.44 -11.65
CA ASP A 93 -0.12 -0.01 -13.05
C ASP A 93 0.20 -1.13 -14.05
N ASP A 94 0.73 -2.28 -13.59
CA ASP A 94 0.90 -3.50 -14.37
C ASP A 94 -0.35 -4.40 -14.38
N GLY A 95 -1.45 -3.95 -13.75
CA GLY A 95 -2.72 -4.67 -13.64
C GLY A 95 -2.74 -5.74 -12.54
N SER A 96 -1.61 -6.00 -11.86
CA SER A 96 -1.61 -6.93 -10.73
C SER A 96 -2.33 -6.32 -9.52
N SER A 97 -2.99 -7.16 -8.73
CA SER A 97 -3.79 -6.70 -7.61
C SER A 97 -3.64 -7.54 -6.35
N VAL A 98 -4.01 -6.93 -5.22
CA VAL A 98 -4.17 -7.59 -3.93
C VAL A 98 -5.41 -7.07 -3.23
N VAL A 99 -6.21 -7.98 -2.68
CA VAL A 99 -7.33 -7.68 -1.76
C VAL A 99 -6.85 -7.94 -0.34
N GLY A 100 -7.13 -7.00 0.57
CA GLY A 100 -6.70 -7.11 1.96
C GLY A 100 -7.86 -7.42 2.90
N LEU A 101 -7.60 -8.20 3.94
CA LEU A 101 -8.49 -8.43 5.07
C LEU A 101 -7.93 -7.73 6.31
N ARG A 102 -8.68 -6.80 6.90
CA ARG A 102 -8.27 -6.12 8.13
C ARG A 102 -8.15 -7.12 9.28
N GLU A 103 -6.95 -7.22 9.87
CA GLU A 103 -6.70 -8.02 11.07
C GLU A 103 -6.60 -7.17 12.34
N ALA A 104 -5.97 -5.99 12.23
CA ALA A 104 -5.75 -5.11 13.36
C ALA A 104 -5.77 -3.64 12.95
N GLY A 105 -6.05 -2.78 13.91
CA GLY A 105 -5.99 -1.33 13.74
C GLY A 105 -5.72 -0.63 15.06
N VAL A 106 -5.13 0.56 14.97
CA VAL A 106 -4.87 1.44 16.10
C VAL A 106 -5.05 2.88 15.68
N ASN A 107 -5.75 3.66 16.49
CA ASN A 107 -5.85 5.09 16.29
C ASN A 107 -4.60 5.77 16.86
N VAL A 108 -3.73 6.27 15.99
CA VAL A 108 -2.51 6.99 16.34
C VAL A 108 -2.76 8.48 16.41
N ASP A 109 -3.62 8.99 15.52
CA ASP A 109 -4.04 10.38 15.44
C ASP A 109 -5.57 10.47 15.45
N PRO A 110 -6.19 11.11 16.47
CA PRO A 110 -7.65 11.22 16.56
C PRO A 110 -8.29 12.04 15.43
N THR A 111 -7.50 12.78 14.65
CA THR A 111 -7.98 13.55 13.49
C THR A 111 -7.93 12.76 12.19
N ALA A 112 -7.31 11.58 12.19
CA ALA A 112 -7.13 10.74 11.02
C ALA A 112 -7.75 9.35 11.20
N ILE A 113 -7.92 8.63 10.07
CA ILE A 113 -8.33 7.22 10.09
C ILE A 113 -7.23 6.34 10.69
N ASP A 114 -7.62 5.20 11.28
CA ASP A 114 -6.70 4.29 11.96
C ASP A 114 -5.54 3.83 11.07
N TRP A 115 -4.39 3.60 11.70
CA TRP A 115 -3.36 2.75 11.15
C TRP A 115 -3.81 1.30 11.18
N LEU A 116 -3.50 0.53 10.14
CA LEU A 116 -3.99 -0.84 10.00
C LEU A 116 -2.87 -1.82 9.67
N ARG A 117 -3.07 -3.08 10.12
CA ARG A 117 -2.48 -4.24 9.47
C ARG A 117 -3.58 -5.02 8.76
N LEU A 118 -3.36 -5.33 7.49
CA LEU A 118 -4.21 -6.18 6.70
C LEU A 118 -3.39 -7.39 6.23
N LYS A 119 -4.02 -8.56 6.22
CA LYS A 119 -3.49 -9.75 5.57
C LYS A 119 -3.98 -9.77 4.12
N ALA A 120 -3.14 -10.22 3.19
CA ALA A 120 -3.60 -10.48 1.84
C ALA A 120 -4.62 -11.63 1.86
N ASP A 121 -5.82 -11.37 1.38
CA ASP A 121 -6.90 -12.35 1.22
C ASP A 121 -6.75 -13.07 -0.12
N SER A 122 -6.51 -12.29 -1.18
CA SER A 122 -6.25 -12.80 -2.52
C SER A 122 -5.31 -11.87 -3.29
N THR A 123 -4.61 -12.42 -4.26
CA THR A 123 -3.79 -11.69 -5.22
C THR A 123 -4.07 -12.18 -6.64
N ALA A 124 -3.92 -11.31 -7.63
CA ALA A 124 -4.03 -11.67 -9.04
C ALA A 124 -2.90 -11.03 -9.86
N PRO A 125 -2.31 -11.75 -10.83
CA PRO A 125 -1.41 -11.14 -11.80
C PRO A 125 -2.16 -10.19 -12.73
N GLY A 126 -1.47 -9.18 -13.22
CA GLY A 126 -1.96 -8.30 -14.28
C GLY A 126 -1.57 -8.79 -15.66
N ALA A 127 -2.03 -8.06 -16.68
CA ALA A 127 -1.64 -8.34 -18.07
C ALA A 127 -0.16 -8.03 -18.32
N ASP A 128 0.40 -7.04 -17.61
CA ASP A 128 1.73 -6.51 -17.83
C ASP A 128 2.71 -6.82 -16.68
N GLY A 129 2.29 -7.59 -15.67
CA GLY A 129 3.17 -7.96 -14.56
C GLY A 129 2.49 -8.61 -13.35
N ASP A 130 3.28 -8.72 -12.27
CA ASP A 130 2.91 -9.46 -11.07
C ASP A 130 3.33 -8.73 -9.76
N ARG A 131 3.51 -7.41 -9.83
CA ARG A 131 4.08 -6.57 -8.76
C ARG A 131 3.48 -6.83 -7.39
N LEU A 132 2.16 -7.03 -7.30
CA LEU A 132 1.45 -7.21 -6.02
C LEU A 132 1.17 -8.68 -5.66
N THR A 133 1.50 -9.65 -6.52
CA THR A 133 1.12 -11.06 -6.31
C THR A 133 1.86 -11.74 -5.15
N ALA A 134 3.04 -11.25 -4.78
CA ALA A 134 3.81 -11.78 -3.65
C ALA A 134 3.39 -11.20 -2.28
N THR A 135 2.39 -10.31 -2.25
CA THR A 135 1.95 -9.64 -1.02
C THR A 135 1.38 -10.65 -0.03
N THR A 136 1.88 -10.59 1.21
CA THR A 136 1.36 -11.36 2.35
C THR A 136 0.60 -10.46 3.33
N TYR A 137 1.13 -9.24 3.57
CA TYR A 137 0.54 -8.23 4.46
C TYR A 137 0.65 -6.84 3.84
N ILE A 138 -0.27 -5.97 4.26
CA ILE A 138 -0.26 -4.55 3.95
C ILE A 138 -0.40 -3.78 5.26
N GLN A 139 0.44 -2.76 5.47
CA GLN A 139 0.22 -1.78 6.53
C GLN A 139 -0.27 -0.47 5.92
N ARG A 140 -1.32 0.11 6.51
CA ARG A 140 -1.71 1.51 6.31
C ARG A 140 -1.19 2.30 7.48
N ILE A 141 -0.32 3.26 7.23
CA ILE A 141 0.34 4.09 8.25
C ILE A 141 0.37 5.55 7.80
N ASN A 142 0.83 6.45 8.66
CA ASN A 142 1.01 7.88 8.36
C ASN A 142 -0.27 8.51 7.78
N THR A 143 -1.43 8.12 8.31
CA THR A 143 -2.72 8.58 7.82
C THR A 143 -2.95 10.04 8.18
N VAL A 144 -3.55 10.79 7.25
CA VAL A 144 -4.02 12.16 7.45
C VAL A 144 -5.48 12.23 7.01
N GLY A 145 -6.36 12.79 7.83
CA GLY A 145 -7.77 12.96 7.51
C GLY A 145 -8.55 11.65 7.32
N GLY A 146 -9.55 11.66 6.45
CA GLY A 146 -10.34 10.50 6.05
C GLY A 146 -11.39 10.05 7.07
N ARG A 147 -11.56 10.72 8.22
CA ARG A 147 -12.58 10.35 9.21
C ARG A 147 -14.00 10.61 8.68
N PRO A 148 -15.00 9.84 9.12
CA PRO A 148 -16.38 10.12 8.73
C PRO A 148 -16.79 11.53 9.11
N PRO A 149 -17.78 12.12 8.43
CA PRO A 149 -18.41 13.37 8.85
C PRO A 149 -18.92 13.29 10.29
N ALA A 150 -19.25 14.44 10.88
CA ALA A 150 -19.82 14.47 12.23
C ALA A 150 -21.10 13.60 12.29
N ALA A 151 -21.30 12.91 13.40
CA ALA A 151 -22.45 12.01 13.55
C ALA A 151 -23.78 12.74 13.34
N GLY A 152 -23.89 14.01 13.80
CA GLY A 152 -25.09 14.83 13.65
C GLY A 152 -25.39 15.30 12.22
N ASP A 153 -24.46 15.08 11.28
CA ASP A 153 -24.68 15.39 9.85
C ASP A 153 -25.33 14.22 9.09
N CYS A 154 -25.65 13.11 9.78
CA CYS A 154 -26.36 11.97 9.23
C CYS A 154 -27.71 11.85 9.97
N ASP A 155 -28.79 12.14 9.27
CA ASP A 155 -30.15 12.21 9.78
C ASP A 155 -31.18 11.75 8.74
N GLU A 156 -32.47 11.96 9.00
CA GLU A 156 -33.56 11.58 8.10
C GLU A 156 -33.50 12.31 6.75
N GLU A 157 -33.00 13.55 6.73
CA GLU A 157 -32.93 14.36 5.52
C GLU A 157 -31.75 13.98 4.64
N THR A 158 -30.66 13.49 5.24
CA THR A 158 -29.40 13.14 4.58
C THR A 158 -29.21 11.64 4.35
N VAL A 159 -30.18 10.80 4.77
CA VAL A 159 -30.14 9.36 4.51
C VAL A 159 -30.00 9.06 3.01
N ALA A 160 -29.11 8.12 2.68
CA ALA A 160 -28.66 7.77 1.33
C ALA A 160 -27.73 8.80 0.65
N GLU A 161 -27.44 9.93 1.26
CA GLU A 161 -26.35 10.80 0.77
C GLU A 161 -25.00 10.14 0.97
N SER A 162 -24.06 10.44 0.08
CA SER A 162 -22.66 10.08 0.22
C SER A 162 -21.77 11.30 0.31
N ARG A 163 -20.68 11.19 1.09
CA ARG A 163 -19.68 12.25 1.24
C ARG A 163 -18.28 11.69 1.03
N GLU A 164 -17.48 12.43 0.30
CA GLU A 164 -16.09 12.14 0.02
C GLU A 164 -15.18 12.95 0.94
N ILE A 165 -14.47 12.26 1.82
CA ILE A 165 -13.60 12.89 2.81
C ILE A 165 -12.15 12.69 2.39
N PRO A 166 -11.40 13.76 2.12
CA PRO A 166 -9.99 13.67 1.72
C PRO A 166 -9.14 12.93 2.74
N TYR A 167 -8.23 12.09 2.25
CA TYR A 167 -7.23 11.43 3.07
C TYR A 167 -5.94 11.20 2.30
N SER A 168 -4.85 11.02 3.04
CA SER A 168 -3.63 10.42 2.56
C SER A 168 -3.14 9.32 3.51
N ALA A 169 -2.31 8.42 3.01
CA ALA A 169 -1.71 7.35 3.78
C ALA A 169 -0.49 6.77 3.06
N ASP A 170 0.40 6.14 3.82
CA ASP A 170 1.42 5.26 3.26
C ASP A 170 0.92 3.82 3.36
N TYR A 171 1.01 3.07 2.24
CA TYR A 171 0.79 1.64 2.19
C TYR A 171 2.13 0.92 2.03
N VAL A 172 2.49 0.13 3.04
CA VAL A 172 3.70 -0.70 3.01
C VAL A 172 3.28 -2.14 2.74
N PHE A 173 3.76 -2.69 1.63
CA PHE A 173 3.47 -4.07 1.21
C PHE A 173 4.62 -4.98 1.64
N PHE A 174 4.26 -6.09 2.26
CA PHE A 174 5.18 -7.11 2.75
C PHE A 174 5.03 -8.39 1.95
N LYS A 175 6.13 -9.13 1.82
CA LYS A 175 6.17 -10.48 1.25
C LYS A 175 6.92 -11.42 2.18
N ALA A 176 6.71 -12.72 2.02
CA ALA A 176 7.47 -13.71 2.76
C ALA A 176 8.98 -13.55 2.51
N THR A 177 9.78 -13.70 3.57
CA THR A 177 11.22 -13.90 3.43
C THR A 177 11.44 -15.30 2.87
N SER A 178 12.19 -15.42 1.76
CA SER A 178 12.62 -16.74 1.29
C SER A 178 13.36 -17.42 2.43
N GLY A 179 12.93 -18.61 2.84
CA GLY A 179 13.66 -19.41 3.82
C GLY A 179 15.07 -19.66 3.30
N SER A 180 16.06 -19.48 4.17
CA SER A 180 17.45 -19.85 3.94
C SER A 180 17.58 -21.36 3.94
#